data_68f7d9306ab94b6a4e708aab13b211e2
#
_entry.id   68f7d9306ab94b6a4e708aab13b211e2
#
_cell.length_a   1.000
_cell.length_b   1.000
_cell.length_c   1.000
_cell.angle_alpha   90.00
_cell.angle_beta   90.00
_cell.angle_gamma   90.00
#
_symmetry.space_group_name_H-M   'P 1'
#
loop_
_entity.id
_entity.type
_entity.pdbx_description
1 polymer ?
#
loop_
_entity_poly.entity_id
_entity_poly.type
_entity_poly.pdbx_seq_one_letter_code
_entity_poly.pdbx_strand_id
1 'polypeptide(L)'
;MLATTLFATVAFGGYASARVFARQAGQFETCVAQAVGNNAQLYAVPTSPTYNSTSNVYNLDHVYVPSAVAFPTSAQQVTALVQCACSSNVAVQSLSGGHSYLNFGLGGQNGSLSIGLKNINQTSYDESTQTLTFGTGNLLGTLTTALKSANRTAAYSYIESIGTGGHFAIGGLGPLSRQHGLAADQVVEVEVVTSDGQIVKASDNENEDLFWAVRGAAWSFGIVTSITIDTVPVVSSTSYSYIVPGNASTLASVVSAWQDIVSDEDLPREFASTVYIWDGFILITGSYYGSQEDLDRVGLDVVTKDAIPTSDVLNALDSLNVTAAANLLITLQGTGLLNAIVSLPRADIYRIFQGILQILPTIESGNLTAIKQAASATNSTLLSAAFSLLPANTTEALFGNLTSSGVLTLLSNPTTLTEMAPLLLNINFTTIVELVDQVEKAGFLQLLGNGSAKLSQLFSVLFTSHLPTHFYSKSLKFTPDTLPSPEATEKIVEYILSNATDRGSPLWFVIWDLGGGAINDPAQDATAYWHRDALIWLQSYTINLAGPVSDAQKEFLTTVNTGYQTLVSGVDDSAYAGYVDDALADPLGSYWGCNVGKLTTIKANYDSNNIFRNGQSIVA
;
A
#
# COMPACT_ATOMS: atom_id res chain seq x y z
N MET A 1 58.02 22.22 10.88
CA MET A 1 57.80 21.97 9.45
C MET A 1 57.03 20.68 9.12
N LEU A 2 56.87 19.71 10.03
CA LEU A 2 56.10 18.48 9.73
C LEU A 2 54.57 18.63 9.87
N ALA A 3 54.08 19.58 10.66
CA ALA A 3 52.63 19.74 10.90
C ALA A 3 51.87 20.46 9.75
N THR A 4 52.56 21.24 8.95
CA THR A 4 51.95 22.01 7.85
C THR A 4 51.77 21.16 6.57
N THR A 5 52.54 20.09 6.42
CA THR A 5 52.48 19.20 5.24
C THR A 5 51.34 18.18 5.35
N LEU A 6 50.94 17.80 6.57
CA LEU A 6 49.85 16.84 6.75
C LEU A 6 48.47 17.44 6.50
N PHE A 7 48.27 18.74 6.82
CA PHE A 7 46.99 19.41 6.57
C PHE A 7 46.75 19.71 5.09
N ALA A 8 47.79 19.95 4.30
CA ALA A 8 47.66 20.19 2.86
C ALA A 8 47.27 18.92 2.09
N THR A 9 47.79 17.75 2.49
CA THR A 9 47.48 16.47 1.81
C THR A 9 46.06 15.98 2.08
N VAL A 10 45.50 16.20 3.29
CA VAL A 10 44.12 15.83 3.61
C VAL A 10 43.13 16.77 2.93
N ALA A 11 43.42 18.08 2.84
CA ALA A 11 42.55 19.02 2.16
C ALA A 11 42.54 18.80 0.62
N PHE A 12 43.67 18.49 0.00
CA PHE A 12 43.73 18.22 -1.45
C PHE A 12 43.08 16.88 -1.81
N GLY A 13 43.20 15.85 -0.98
CA GLY A 13 42.52 14.57 -1.17
C GLY A 13 40.99 14.70 -1.10
N GLY A 14 40.46 15.46 -0.13
CA GLY A 14 39.04 15.74 0.01
C GLY A 14 38.43 16.53 -1.16
N TYR A 15 39.16 17.56 -1.64
CA TYR A 15 38.72 18.35 -2.80
C TYR A 15 38.77 17.58 -4.12
N ALA A 16 39.77 16.72 -4.32
CA ALA A 16 39.85 15.86 -5.50
C ALA A 16 38.71 14.82 -5.53
N SER A 17 38.44 14.16 -4.41
CA SER A 17 37.34 13.20 -4.28
C SER A 17 35.98 13.88 -4.50
N ALA A 18 35.72 15.03 -3.87
CA ALA A 18 34.47 15.76 -4.04
C ALA A 18 34.24 16.21 -5.49
N ARG A 19 35.31 16.65 -6.20
CA ARG A 19 35.24 17.02 -7.62
C ARG A 19 35.00 15.81 -8.54
N VAL A 20 35.55 14.66 -8.22
CA VAL A 20 35.32 13.41 -8.97
C VAL A 20 33.87 12.96 -8.80
N PHE A 21 33.36 12.95 -7.58
CA PHE A 21 31.94 12.59 -7.31
C PHE A 21 30.98 13.57 -7.98
N ALA A 22 31.20 14.87 -7.90
CA ALA A 22 30.35 15.87 -8.55
C ALA A 22 30.40 15.75 -10.10
N ARG A 23 31.55 15.40 -10.67
CA ARG A 23 31.69 15.18 -12.12
C ARG A 23 30.97 13.89 -12.56
N GLN A 24 31.04 12.82 -11.79
CA GLN A 24 30.32 11.56 -12.07
C GLN A 24 28.82 11.77 -11.98
N ALA A 25 28.31 12.45 -10.94
CA ALA A 25 26.91 12.80 -10.81
C ALA A 25 26.38 13.57 -12.02
N GLY A 26 27.11 14.63 -12.46
CA GLY A 26 26.69 15.40 -13.62
C GLY A 26 26.74 14.61 -14.94
N GLN A 27 27.63 13.61 -15.07
CA GLN A 27 27.67 12.72 -16.23
C GLN A 27 26.47 11.75 -16.23
N PHE A 28 26.11 11.20 -15.07
CA PHE A 28 24.95 10.34 -14.93
C PHE A 28 23.64 11.09 -15.26
N GLU A 29 23.44 12.27 -14.68
CA GLU A 29 22.27 13.11 -14.96
C GLU A 29 22.15 13.47 -16.46
N THR A 30 23.25 13.78 -17.11
CA THR A 30 23.30 14.06 -18.55
C THR A 30 22.91 12.82 -19.36
N CYS A 31 23.40 11.64 -18.98
CA CYS A 31 23.05 10.38 -19.62
C CYS A 31 21.53 10.09 -19.50
N VAL A 32 20.96 10.24 -18.28
CA VAL A 32 19.53 10.06 -18.04
C VAL A 32 18.70 11.02 -18.91
N ALA A 33 19.09 12.30 -18.99
CA ALA A 33 18.42 13.26 -19.85
C ALA A 33 18.43 12.84 -21.31
N GLN A 34 19.59 12.42 -21.83
CA GLN A 34 19.76 11.96 -23.23
C GLN A 34 18.93 10.68 -23.50
N ALA A 35 18.88 9.74 -22.55
CA ALA A 35 18.11 8.50 -22.67
C ALA A 35 16.62 8.74 -22.93
N VAL A 36 16.07 9.84 -22.40
CA VAL A 36 14.66 10.23 -22.63
C VAL A 36 14.53 11.40 -23.65
N GLY A 37 15.53 11.58 -24.53
CA GLY A 37 15.51 12.56 -25.61
C GLY A 37 15.61 14.01 -25.15
N ASN A 38 16.24 14.27 -24.02
CA ASN A 38 16.34 15.60 -23.36
C ASN A 38 14.98 16.26 -23.07
N ASN A 39 13.92 15.45 -22.95
CA ASN A 39 12.61 15.97 -22.58
C ASN A 39 12.52 16.14 -21.06
N ALA A 40 12.56 17.38 -20.58
CA ALA A 40 12.52 17.72 -19.16
C ALA A 40 11.21 17.28 -18.44
N GLN A 41 10.17 16.86 -19.16
CA GLN A 41 8.95 16.29 -18.58
C GLN A 41 9.08 14.78 -18.28
N LEU A 42 10.11 14.13 -18.84
CA LEU A 42 10.32 12.69 -18.73
C LEU A 42 11.42 12.31 -17.72
N TYR A 43 12.02 13.27 -17.02
CA TYR A 43 12.94 12.97 -15.93
C TYR A 43 13.01 14.11 -14.91
N ALA A 44 13.43 13.78 -13.72
CA ALA A 44 13.74 14.72 -12.67
C ALA A 44 14.98 14.25 -11.89
N VAL A 45 15.84 15.19 -11.53
CA VAL A 45 17.00 15.02 -10.64
C VAL A 45 16.78 15.88 -9.39
N PRO A 46 17.51 15.69 -8.29
CA PRO A 46 17.29 16.42 -7.04
C PRO A 46 17.26 17.95 -7.17
N THR A 47 17.92 18.50 -8.19
CA THR A 47 17.91 19.94 -8.51
C THR A 47 16.73 20.40 -9.37
N SER A 48 15.92 19.48 -9.89
CA SER A 48 14.75 19.80 -10.71
C SER A 48 13.61 20.35 -9.87
N PRO A 49 12.88 21.41 -10.30
CA PRO A 49 11.71 21.91 -9.57
C PRO A 49 10.61 20.88 -9.36
N THR A 50 10.52 19.89 -10.26
CA THR A 50 9.50 18.83 -10.22
C THR A 50 9.92 17.60 -9.42
N TYR A 51 11.17 17.56 -8.88
CA TYR A 51 11.71 16.35 -8.26
C TYR A 51 10.83 15.83 -7.11
N ASN A 52 10.45 16.68 -6.17
CA ASN A 52 9.64 16.29 -5.03
C ASN A 52 8.27 15.73 -5.44
N SER A 53 7.65 16.26 -6.49
CA SER A 53 6.37 15.76 -7.00
C SER A 53 6.49 14.46 -7.80
N THR A 54 7.68 14.14 -8.29
CA THR A 54 7.95 12.92 -9.09
C THR A 54 8.53 11.77 -8.27
N SER A 55 9.10 12.08 -7.10
CA SER A 55 9.65 11.10 -6.15
C SER A 55 8.75 10.88 -4.93
N ASN A 56 7.43 11.02 -5.10
CA ASN A 56 6.47 10.77 -4.04
C ASN A 56 6.58 9.33 -3.53
N VAL A 57 6.64 9.20 -2.21
CA VAL A 57 6.67 7.92 -1.52
C VAL A 57 5.25 7.48 -1.14
N TYR A 58 5.02 6.18 -1.07
CA TYR A 58 3.78 5.61 -0.54
C TYR A 58 3.84 5.48 0.99
N ASN A 59 4.95 4.92 1.51
CA ASN A 59 5.21 4.83 2.93
C ASN A 59 6.17 5.95 3.37
N LEU A 60 5.71 6.86 4.21
CA LEU A 60 6.47 8.01 4.71
C LEU A 60 7.59 7.61 5.70
N ASP A 61 7.59 6.38 6.21
CA ASP A 61 8.65 5.87 7.10
C ASP A 61 9.86 5.33 6.31
N HIS A 62 9.72 5.11 5.00
CA HIS A 62 10.79 4.60 4.12
C HIS A 62 11.04 5.59 2.97
N VAL A 63 11.70 6.70 3.28
CA VAL A 63 12.00 7.75 2.29
C VAL A 63 13.34 7.49 1.63
N TYR A 64 13.35 7.35 0.32
CA TYR A 64 14.57 7.27 -0.50
C TYR A 64 14.71 8.50 -1.38
N VAL A 65 15.98 8.89 -1.62
CA VAL A 65 16.34 10.00 -2.50
C VAL A 65 17.07 9.43 -3.72
N PRO A 66 16.35 9.10 -4.81
CA PRO A 66 16.97 8.67 -6.07
C PRO A 66 17.89 9.75 -6.65
N SER A 67 19.00 9.35 -7.30
CA SER A 67 19.81 10.29 -8.10
C SER A 67 19.05 10.82 -9.31
N ALA A 68 18.10 10.05 -9.82
CA ALA A 68 17.15 10.48 -10.84
C ALA A 68 15.86 9.63 -10.80
N VAL A 69 14.76 10.25 -11.22
CA VAL A 69 13.51 9.57 -11.56
C VAL A 69 13.26 9.82 -13.05
N ALA A 70 13.06 8.77 -13.85
CA ALA A 70 12.82 8.88 -15.29
C ALA A 70 11.52 8.18 -15.69
N PHE A 71 10.80 8.73 -16.67
CA PHE A 71 9.50 8.25 -17.16
C PHE A 71 9.58 7.92 -18.66
N PRO A 72 10.25 6.81 -19.03
CA PRO A 72 10.38 6.41 -20.42
C PRO A 72 9.03 6.14 -21.09
N THR A 73 8.97 6.28 -22.40
CA THR A 73 7.78 6.01 -23.23
C THR A 73 7.93 4.74 -24.06
N SER A 74 9.07 4.06 -23.99
CA SER A 74 9.34 2.82 -24.73
C SER A 74 10.41 1.95 -24.04
N ALA A 75 10.46 0.66 -24.37
CA ALA A 75 11.49 -0.26 -23.89
C ALA A 75 12.91 0.19 -24.33
N GLN A 76 13.07 0.85 -25.49
CA GLN A 76 14.34 1.39 -25.96
C GLN A 76 14.86 2.49 -25.05
N GLN A 77 13.98 3.38 -24.53
CA GLN A 77 14.38 4.38 -23.53
C GLN A 77 14.70 3.72 -22.19
N VAL A 78 14.00 2.66 -21.80
CA VAL A 78 14.37 1.88 -20.59
C VAL A 78 15.77 1.28 -20.75
N THR A 79 16.09 0.67 -21.93
CA THR A 79 17.44 0.20 -22.26
C THR A 79 18.49 1.30 -22.06
N ALA A 80 18.28 2.47 -22.64
CA ALA A 80 19.22 3.58 -22.50
C ALA A 80 19.43 4.03 -21.05
N LEU A 81 18.36 4.05 -20.26
CA LEU A 81 18.41 4.37 -18.83
C LEU A 81 19.17 3.31 -18.02
N VAL A 82 18.92 2.01 -18.28
CA VAL A 82 19.66 0.91 -17.65
C VAL A 82 21.14 0.99 -17.99
N GLN A 83 21.52 1.28 -19.25
CA GLN A 83 22.90 1.46 -19.66
C GLN A 83 23.58 2.64 -18.96
N CYS A 84 22.86 3.77 -18.73
CA CYS A 84 23.36 4.89 -17.92
C CYS A 84 23.68 4.44 -16.49
N ALA A 85 22.79 3.67 -15.88
CA ALA A 85 22.95 3.16 -14.53
C ALA A 85 24.13 2.17 -14.43
N CYS A 86 24.22 1.21 -15.37
CA CYS A 86 25.33 0.25 -15.46
C CYS A 86 26.68 0.96 -15.56
N SER A 87 26.79 1.95 -16.47
CA SER A 87 28.03 2.71 -16.68
C SER A 87 28.46 3.50 -15.44
N SER A 88 27.53 3.83 -14.56
CA SER A 88 27.74 4.62 -13.35
C SER A 88 27.69 3.79 -12.07
N ASN A 89 27.46 2.47 -12.15
CA ASN A 89 27.22 1.55 -11.03
C ASN A 89 26.09 2.04 -10.09
N VAL A 90 25.02 2.59 -10.66
CA VAL A 90 23.84 3.08 -9.95
C VAL A 90 22.80 1.95 -9.89
N ALA A 91 22.22 1.73 -8.71
CA ALA A 91 21.13 0.78 -8.56
C ALA A 91 19.87 1.24 -9.32
N VAL A 92 19.11 0.28 -9.86
CA VAL A 92 17.92 0.56 -10.66
C VAL A 92 16.72 -0.20 -10.10
N GLN A 93 15.59 0.47 -9.98
CA GLN A 93 14.30 -0.18 -9.74
C GLN A 93 13.21 0.42 -10.63
N SER A 94 12.23 -0.40 -10.98
CA SER A 94 11.05 0.05 -11.72
C SER A 94 9.94 0.51 -10.77
N LEU A 95 9.24 1.58 -11.16
CA LEU A 95 8.07 2.09 -10.49
C LEU A 95 6.85 1.92 -11.40
N SER A 96 6.01 0.93 -11.11
CA SER A 96 4.71 0.75 -11.75
C SER A 96 3.66 1.62 -11.05
N GLY A 97 2.83 1.05 -10.16
CA GLY A 97 1.83 1.78 -9.38
C GLY A 97 2.34 2.38 -8.06
N GLY A 98 3.54 2.00 -7.60
CA GLY A 98 4.14 2.57 -6.37
C GLY A 98 3.61 2.02 -5.04
N HIS A 99 2.89 0.90 -5.03
CA HIS A 99 2.31 0.29 -3.82
C HIS A 99 3.28 -0.52 -2.96
N SER A 100 4.59 -0.52 -3.25
CA SER A 100 5.56 -1.21 -2.40
C SER A 100 5.57 -0.60 -1.00
N TYR A 101 5.37 -1.42 0.03
CA TYR A 101 5.36 -0.99 1.44
C TYR A 101 6.71 -0.43 1.91
N LEU A 102 7.80 -0.81 1.24
CA LEU A 102 9.14 -0.26 1.47
C LEU A 102 9.61 0.69 0.35
N ASN A 103 8.70 1.19 -0.50
CA ASN A 103 8.99 2.11 -1.59
C ASN A 103 10.11 1.63 -2.54
N PHE A 104 10.25 0.32 -2.77
CA PHE A 104 11.31 -0.22 -3.62
C PHE A 104 11.29 0.35 -5.03
N GLY A 105 10.12 0.72 -5.57
CA GLY A 105 10.02 1.40 -6.86
C GLY A 105 10.78 2.73 -6.96
N LEU A 106 11.12 3.36 -5.81
CA LEU A 106 12.02 4.52 -5.75
C LEU A 106 13.50 4.13 -5.60
N GLY A 107 13.81 2.83 -5.81
CA GLY A 107 15.16 2.31 -5.80
C GLY A 107 15.56 1.55 -4.54
N GLY A 108 14.76 1.60 -3.46
CA GLY A 108 15.02 0.92 -2.18
C GLY A 108 16.30 1.37 -1.46
N GLN A 109 16.97 2.39 -1.98
CA GLN A 109 18.17 3.01 -1.41
C GLN A 109 18.39 4.41 -1.99
N ASN A 110 19.12 5.26 -1.25
CA ASN A 110 19.51 6.58 -1.76
C ASN A 110 20.49 6.45 -2.94
N GLY A 111 20.43 7.40 -3.87
CA GLY A 111 21.35 7.45 -5.00
C GLY A 111 21.01 6.52 -6.17
N SER A 112 19.89 5.80 -6.12
CA SER A 112 19.41 4.92 -7.18
C SER A 112 18.83 5.67 -8.39
N LEU A 113 18.52 4.93 -9.46
CA LEU A 113 17.65 5.36 -10.56
C LEU A 113 16.28 4.71 -10.39
N SER A 114 15.24 5.52 -10.29
CA SER A 114 13.85 5.05 -10.37
C SER A 114 13.33 5.20 -11.80
N ILE A 115 12.85 4.12 -12.41
CA ILE A 115 12.26 4.10 -13.76
C ILE A 115 10.75 3.97 -13.63
N GLY A 116 10.04 5.10 -13.73
CA GLY A 116 8.58 5.17 -13.66
C GLY A 116 7.95 4.77 -14.99
N LEU A 117 7.19 3.68 -14.99
CA LEU A 117 6.67 3.04 -16.21
C LEU A 117 5.32 3.60 -16.68
N LYS A 118 4.76 4.61 -16.03
CA LYS A 118 3.42 5.15 -16.28
C LYS A 118 3.09 5.48 -17.74
N ASN A 119 4.09 5.76 -18.58
CA ASN A 119 3.91 6.04 -20.01
C ASN A 119 4.00 4.77 -20.89
N ILE A 120 4.34 3.62 -20.31
CA ILE A 120 4.32 2.30 -20.97
C ILE A 120 3.06 1.60 -20.48
N ASN A 121 1.92 2.02 -21.03
CA ASN A 121 0.58 1.67 -20.52
C ASN A 121 -0.41 1.24 -21.63
N GLN A 122 0.09 0.85 -22.79
CA GLN A 122 -0.72 0.27 -23.87
C GLN A 122 -1.40 -1.03 -23.42
N THR A 123 -2.58 -1.31 -23.97
CA THR A 123 -3.29 -2.57 -23.80
C THR A 123 -3.74 -3.09 -25.16
N SER A 124 -3.65 -4.40 -25.40
CA SER A 124 -4.09 -5.05 -26.64
C SER A 124 -4.64 -6.44 -26.33
N TYR A 125 -5.91 -6.66 -26.63
CA TYR A 125 -6.55 -7.96 -26.51
C TYR A 125 -6.52 -8.70 -27.86
N ASP A 126 -6.09 -9.96 -27.84
CA ASP A 126 -6.12 -10.87 -28.99
C ASP A 126 -7.25 -11.88 -28.80
N GLU A 127 -8.29 -11.76 -29.63
CA GLU A 127 -9.45 -12.65 -29.60
C GLU A 127 -9.11 -14.08 -30.01
N SER A 128 -8.11 -14.26 -30.89
CA SER A 128 -7.74 -15.57 -31.40
C SER A 128 -7.04 -16.45 -30.37
N THR A 129 -6.24 -15.85 -29.51
CA THR A 129 -5.53 -16.52 -28.42
C THR A 129 -6.21 -16.32 -27.05
N GLN A 130 -7.19 -15.40 -26.98
CA GLN A 130 -7.85 -14.98 -25.74
C GLN A 130 -6.88 -14.42 -24.70
N THR A 131 -5.81 -13.77 -25.14
CA THR A 131 -4.78 -13.16 -24.29
C THR A 131 -4.91 -11.65 -24.29
N LEU A 132 -4.46 -11.03 -23.17
CA LEU A 132 -4.32 -9.59 -23.05
C LEU A 132 -2.85 -9.24 -22.84
N THR A 133 -2.30 -8.42 -23.73
CA THR A 133 -0.97 -7.82 -23.59
C THR A 133 -1.11 -6.40 -23.06
N PHE A 134 -0.33 -6.04 -22.04
CA PHE A 134 -0.34 -4.70 -21.45
C PHE A 134 1.04 -4.25 -21.01
N GLY A 135 1.28 -2.94 -21.11
CA GLY A 135 2.45 -2.29 -20.54
C GLY A 135 2.36 -2.23 -19.01
N THR A 136 3.48 -2.41 -18.33
CA THR A 136 3.56 -2.52 -16.88
C THR A 136 3.38 -1.19 -16.13
N GLY A 137 3.21 -0.09 -16.86
CA GLY A 137 2.79 1.20 -16.31
C GLY A 137 1.28 1.33 -16.07
N ASN A 138 0.48 0.32 -16.46
CA ASN A 138 -0.94 0.28 -16.14
C ASN A 138 -1.18 0.05 -14.65
N LEU A 139 -2.34 0.53 -14.18
CA LEU A 139 -2.93 0.16 -12.91
C LEU A 139 -3.98 -0.92 -13.11
N LEU A 140 -4.31 -1.68 -12.04
CA LEU A 140 -5.32 -2.75 -12.11
C LEU A 140 -6.71 -2.22 -12.54
N GLY A 141 -7.08 -0.99 -12.18
CA GLY A 141 -8.32 -0.37 -12.64
C GLY A 141 -8.38 -0.19 -14.18
N THR A 142 -7.25 0.19 -14.79
CA THR A 142 -7.13 0.27 -16.26
C THR A 142 -7.20 -1.11 -16.90
N LEU A 143 -6.50 -2.10 -16.30
CA LEU A 143 -6.53 -3.49 -16.75
C LEU A 143 -7.96 -4.06 -16.69
N THR A 144 -8.67 -3.82 -15.57
CA THR A 144 -10.08 -4.20 -15.39
C THR A 144 -10.96 -3.64 -16.50
N THR A 145 -10.74 -2.39 -16.87
CA THR A 145 -11.50 -1.73 -17.95
C THR A 145 -11.22 -2.39 -19.31
N ALA A 146 -9.95 -2.71 -19.59
CA ALA A 146 -9.56 -3.39 -20.84
C ALA A 146 -10.17 -4.81 -20.93
N LEU A 147 -10.09 -5.59 -19.85
CA LEU A 147 -10.66 -6.93 -19.78
C LEU A 147 -12.19 -6.91 -19.91
N LYS A 148 -12.88 -6.01 -19.19
CA LYS A 148 -14.34 -5.86 -19.31
C LYS A 148 -14.78 -5.51 -20.74
N SER A 149 -14.01 -4.69 -21.45
CA SER A 149 -14.30 -4.34 -22.85
C SER A 149 -14.24 -5.54 -23.80
N ALA A 150 -13.44 -6.55 -23.45
CA ALA A 150 -13.35 -7.83 -24.15
C ALA A 150 -14.31 -8.92 -23.60
N ASN A 151 -15.17 -8.58 -22.64
CA ASN A 151 -16.00 -9.52 -21.88
C ASN A 151 -15.16 -10.65 -21.22
N ARG A 152 -13.97 -10.28 -20.72
CA ARG A 152 -13.01 -11.18 -20.08
C ARG A 152 -12.67 -10.70 -18.67
N THR A 153 -12.07 -11.59 -17.88
CA THR A 153 -11.47 -11.31 -16.58
C THR A 153 -10.20 -12.14 -16.39
N ALA A 154 -9.53 -11.96 -15.26
CA ALA A 154 -8.35 -12.70 -14.84
C ALA A 154 -8.26 -12.70 -13.31
N ALA A 155 -7.41 -13.53 -12.70
CA ALA A 155 -7.17 -13.47 -11.26
C ALA A 155 -6.15 -12.37 -10.94
N TYR A 156 -6.59 -11.35 -10.22
CA TYR A 156 -5.77 -10.25 -9.70
C TYR A 156 -6.53 -9.51 -8.59
N SER A 157 -5.84 -8.64 -7.83
CA SER A 157 -6.44 -7.87 -6.74
C SER A 157 -7.51 -6.90 -7.25
N TYR A 158 -8.52 -6.66 -6.44
CA TYR A 158 -9.60 -5.68 -6.72
C TYR A 158 -9.18 -4.23 -6.45
N ILE A 159 -7.98 -3.97 -5.92
CA ILE A 159 -7.52 -2.61 -5.59
C ILE A 159 -7.02 -1.93 -6.87
N GLU A 160 -7.81 -1.01 -7.39
CA GLU A 160 -7.62 -0.39 -8.71
C GLU A 160 -6.31 0.40 -8.87
N SER A 161 -5.76 0.96 -7.77
CA SER A 161 -4.54 1.78 -7.77
C SER A 161 -3.24 0.96 -7.78
N ILE A 162 -3.28 -0.35 -7.56
CA ILE A 162 -2.10 -1.22 -7.64
C ILE A 162 -1.56 -1.26 -9.07
N GLY A 163 -0.24 -1.17 -9.21
CA GLY A 163 0.44 -1.29 -10.49
C GLY A 163 0.53 -2.72 -10.99
N THR A 164 0.22 -2.92 -12.27
CA THR A 164 0.26 -4.25 -12.90
C THR A 164 1.65 -4.87 -12.87
N GLY A 165 2.71 -4.06 -13.07
CA GLY A 165 4.09 -4.57 -13.15
C GLY A 165 4.55 -5.29 -11.88
N GLY A 166 4.29 -4.70 -10.70
CA GLY A 166 4.58 -5.37 -9.44
C GLY A 166 3.66 -6.56 -9.19
N HIS A 167 2.35 -6.37 -9.38
CA HIS A 167 1.33 -7.35 -9.03
C HIS A 167 1.51 -8.69 -9.77
N PHE A 168 1.69 -8.66 -11.09
CA PHE A 168 1.86 -9.85 -11.91
C PHE A 168 3.28 -10.47 -11.82
N ALA A 169 4.23 -9.75 -11.29
CA ALA A 169 5.64 -10.18 -11.28
C ALA A 169 6.15 -10.69 -9.93
N ILE A 170 5.32 -10.65 -8.86
CA ILE A 170 5.67 -11.13 -7.52
C ILE A 170 4.68 -12.14 -6.94
N GLY A 171 3.67 -12.54 -7.69
CA GLY A 171 2.59 -13.44 -7.29
C GLY A 171 1.24 -12.87 -7.69
N GLY A 172 0.67 -11.99 -6.88
CA GLY A 172 -0.59 -11.32 -7.16
C GLY A 172 -1.80 -12.14 -6.71
N LEU A 173 -2.19 -11.94 -5.43
CA LEU A 173 -3.40 -12.51 -4.84
C LEU A 173 -4.63 -11.69 -5.19
N GLY A 174 -5.75 -12.34 -5.43
CA GLY A 174 -7.03 -11.71 -5.68
C GLY A 174 -8.20 -12.67 -5.53
N PRO A 175 -9.45 -12.16 -5.63
CA PRO A 175 -10.63 -12.97 -5.35
C PRO A 175 -10.80 -14.20 -6.28
N LEU A 176 -10.28 -14.13 -7.52
CA LEU A 176 -10.32 -15.25 -8.47
C LEU A 176 -9.12 -16.21 -8.33
N SER A 177 -8.18 -15.93 -7.42
CA SER A 177 -6.94 -16.72 -7.34
C SER A 177 -7.17 -18.18 -6.92
N ARG A 178 -8.17 -18.45 -6.09
CA ARG A 178 -8.52 -19.83 -5.75
C ARG A 178 -9.02 -20.64 -6.94
N GLN A 179 -9.59 -19.96 -7.94
CA GLN A 179 -10.15 -20.58 -9.14
C GLN A 179 -9.14 -20.70 -10.28
N HIS A 180 -8.25 -19.71 -10.43
CA HIS A 180 -7.38 -19.56 -11.60
C HIS A 180 -5.90 -19.39 -11.28
N GLY A 181 -5.47 -19.57 -10.04
CA GLY A 181 -4.10 -19.32 -9.60
C GLY A 181 -3.80 -17.86 -9.33
N LEU A 182 -2.54 -17.55 -9.07
CA LEU A 182 -2.05 -16.19 -8.89
C LEU A 182 -2.12 -15.38 -10.19
N ALA A 183 -2.03 -14.07 -10.12
CA ALA A 183 -1.85 -13.22 -11.29
C ALA A 183 -0.61 -13.65 -12.12
N ALA A 184 0.49 -14.01 -11.45
CA ALA A 184 1.71 -14.51 -12.07
C ALA A 184 1.53 -15.87 -12.78
N ASP A 185 0.56 -16.70 -12.38
CA ASP A 185 0.30 -18.00 -13.01
C ASP A 185 -0.42 -17.87 -14.37
N GLN A 186 -1.06 -16.74 -14.61
CA GLN A 186 -1.73 -16.43 -15.86
C GLN A 186 -0.79 -15.76 -16.90
N VAL A 187 0.45 -15.44 -16.49
CA VAL A 187 1.44 -14.82 -17.38
C VAL A 187 1.97 -15.86 -18.35
N VAL A 188 1.85 -15.59 -19.65
CA VAL A 188 2.33 -16.46 -20.73
C VAL A 188 3.57 -15.91 -21.45
N GLU A 189 3.78 -14.61 -21.45
CA GLU A 189 4.97 -13.95 -22.01
C GLU A 189 5.24 -12.63 -21.27
N VAL A 190 6.51 -12.28 -21.14
CA VAL A 190 6.94 -10.96 -20.69
C VAL A 190 8.01 -10.39 -21.62
N GLU A 191 8.06 -9.06 -21.72
CA GLU A 191 9.20 -8.34 -22.31
C GLU A 191 10.01 -7.73 -21.15
N VAL A 192 11.31 -8.00 -21.12
CA VAL A 192 12.20 -7.58 -20.03
C VAL A 192 13.42 -6.85 -20.61
N VAL A 193 13.78 -5.72 -20.01
CA VAL A 193 15.07 -5.07 -20.24
C VAL A 193 16.05 -5.60 -19.18
N THR A 194 17.07 -6.32 -19.64
CA THR A 194 18.12 -6.94 -18.81
C THR A 194 19.24 -5.97 -18.43
N SER A 195 20.15 -6.34 -17.53
CA SER A 195 21.21 -5.46 -17.04
C SER A 195 22.23 -5.05 -18.08
N ASP A 196 22.41 -5.84 -19.15
CA ASP A 196 23.24 -5.50 -20.31
C ASP A 196 22.51 -4.60 -21.33
N GLY A 197 21.25 -4.23 -21.05
CA GLY A 197 20.44 -3.37 -21.89
C GLY A 197 19.79 -4.07 -23.07
N GLN A 198 19.72 -5.39 -23.09
CA GLN A 198 18.96 -6.12 -24.10
C GLN A 198 17.46 -6.07 -23.78
N ILE A 199 16.64 -6.01 -24.81
CA ILE A 199 15.20 -6.21 -24.72
C ILE A 199 14.95 -7.66 -25.13
N VAL A 200 14.54 -8.48 -24.18
CA VAL A 200 14.30 -9.90 -24.41
C VAL A 200 12.85 -10.28 -24.10
N LYS A 201 12.32 -11.24 -24.84
CA LYS A 201 11.08 -11.92 -24.47
C LYS A 201 11.42 -13.12 -23.59
N ALA A 202 10.56 -13.42 -22.66
CA ALA A 202 10.65 -14.63 -21.85
C ALA A 202 9.27 -15.28 -21.76
N SER A 203 9.25 -16.61 -21.98
CA SER A 203 8.05 -17.45 -22.00
C SER A 203 8.47 -18.89 -21.69
N ASP A 204 7.55 -19.84 -21.69
CA ASP A 204 7.85 -21.27 -21.53
C ASP A 204 8.70 -21.86 -22.66
N ASN A 205 8.94 -21.11 -23.77
CA ASN A 205 9.70 -21.56 -24.94
C ASN A 205 10.91 -20.66 -25.25
N GLU A 206 11.09 -19.55 -24.53
CA GLU A 206 12.15 -18.58 -24.77
C GLU A 206 12.59 -17.96 -23.45
N ASN A 207 13.92 -17.98 -23.15
CA ASN A 207 14.49 -17.51 -21.88
C ASN A 207 13.72 -18.06 -20.66
N GLU A 208 13.52 -19.38 -20.65
CA GLU A 208 12.68 -20.12 -19.69
C GLU A 208 13.09 -19.86 -18.23
N ASP A 209 14.39 -19.76 -17.95
CA ASP A 209 14.93 -19.50 -16.61
C ASP A 209 14.60 -18.07 -16.13
N LEU A 210 14.71 -17.07 -17.02
CA LEU A 210 14.28 -15.70 -16.75
C LEU A 210 12.76 -15.65 -16.54
N PHE A 211 11.99 -16.34 -17.41
CA PHE A 211 10.54 -16.42 -17.30
C PHE A 211 10.09 -17.03 -15.95
N TRP A 212 10.78 -18.08 -15.54
CA TRP A 212 10.57 -18.69 -14.22
C TRP A 212 10.83 -17.66 -13.09
N ALA A 213 11.94 -16.93 -13.16
CA ALA A 213 12.37 -16.00 -12.12
C ALA A 213 11.45 -14.77 -12.00
N VAL A 214 10.97 -14.21 -13.13
CA VAL A 214 10.11 -13.03 -13.12
C VAL A 214 8.69 -13.32 -12.65
N ARG A 215 8.28 -14.58 -12.58
CA ARG A 215 7.01 -15.01 -11.99
C ARG A 215 7.15 -15.26 -10.47
N GLY A 216 7.55 -14.22 -9.72
CA GLY A 216 7.69 -14.25 -8.27
C GLY A 216 8.82 -13.38 -7.71
N ALA A 217 9.83 -12.99 -8.53
CA ALA A 217 11.00 -12.25 -8.05
C ALA A 217 11.52 -11.19 -9.04
N ALA A 218 10.68 -10.67 -9.93
CA ALA A 218 11.06 -9.85 -11.08
C ALA A 218 11.95 -8.65 -10.75
N TRP A 219 11.75 -7.98 -9.62
CA TRP A 219 12.51 -6.78 -9.24
C TRP A 219 14.03 -6.99 -9.11
N SER A 220 14.47 -8.25 -9.09
CA SER A 220 15.90 -8.60 -9.01
C SER A 220 16.54 -8.90 -10.37
N PHE A 221 15.78 -9.01 -11.47
CA PHE A 221 16.26 -9.59 -12.72
C PHE A 221 16.22 -8.63 -13.91
N GLY A 222 15.40 -7.60 -13.88
CA GLY A 222 15.25 -6.68 -14.99
C GLY A 222 14.07 -5.72 -14.83
N ILE A 223 13.86 -4.91 -15.84
CA ILE A 223 12.69 -4.04 -15.93
C ILE A 223 11.69 -4.68 -16.89
N VAL A 224 10.60 -5.23 -16.34
CA VAL A 224 9.51 -5.77 -17.15
C VAL A 224 8.73 -4.61 -17.75
N THR A 225 8.68 -4.52 -19.06
CA THR A 225 8.01 -3.44 -19.81
C THR A 225 6.64 -3.84 -20.34
N SER A 226 6.44 -5.13 -20.62
CA SER A 226 5.17 -5.68 -21.11
C SER A 226 4.91 -7.05 -20.52
N ILE A 227 3.63 -7.36 -20.30
CA ILE A 227 3.15 -8.65 -19.82
C ILE A 227 1.98 -9.08 -20.72
N THR A 228 1.98 -10.35 -21.13
CA THR A 228 0.85 -11.01 -21.80
C THR A 228 0.29 -12.06 -20.85
N ILE A 229 -1.02 -12.06 -20.64
CA ILE A 229 -1.72 -13.00 -19.76
C ILE A 229 -2.80 -13.76 -20.52
N ASP A 230 -3.05 -15.00 -20.09
CA ASP A 230 -4.29 -15.69 -20.38
C ASP A 230 -5.46 -15.00 -19.68
N THR A 231 -6.63 -15.05 -20.32
CA THR A 231 -7.85 -14.47 -19.76
C THR A 231 -8.96 -15.51 -19.70
N VAL A 232 -9.89 -15.32 -18.78
CA VAL A 232 -11.06 -16.20 -18.63
C VAL A 232 -12.36 -15.44 -18.90
N PRO A 233 -13.45 -16.12 -19.28
CA PRO A 233 -14.76 -15.47 -19.40
C PRO A 233 -15.20 -14.84 -18.08
N VAL A 234 -15.92 -13.73 -18.16
CA VAL A 234 -16.59 -13.15 -16.98
C VAL A 234 -17.67 -14.12 -16.50
N VAL A 235 -17.68 -14.42 -15.21
CA VAL A 235 -18.73 -15.20 -14.55
C VAL A 235 -19.51 -14.30 -13.59
N SER A 236 -20.77 -14.63 -13.35
CA SER A 236 -21.56 -13.96 -12.32
C SER A 236 -20.97 -14.24 -10.93
N SER A 237 -21.08 -13.29 -10.03
CA SER A 237 -20.64 -13.47 -8.65
C SER A 237 -21.67 -12.92 -7.68
N THR A 238 -21.75 -13.57 -6.52
CA THR A 238 -22.53 -13.12 -5.37
C THR A 238 -21.54 -12.65 -4.30
N SER A 239 -21.60 -11.38 -3.92
CA SER A 239 -20.74 -10.83 -2.86
C SER A 239 -21.45 -10.87 -1.52
N TYR A 240 -20.69 -11.08 -0.46
CA TYR A 240 -21.18 -11.08 0.91
C TYR A 240 -20.26 -10.24 1.80
N SER A 241 -20.83 -9.71 2.88
CA SER A 241 -20.09 -8.96 3.88
C SER A 241 -20.86 -8.95 5.20
N TYR A 242 -20.21 -9.39 6.27
CA TYR A 242 -20.81 -9.55 7.59
C TYR A 242 -19.91 -8.94 8.65
N ILE A 243 -20.50 -8.18 9.56
CA ILE A 243 -19.81 -7.65 10.75
C ILE A 243 -20.28 -8.45 11.97
N VAL A 244 -19.35 -9.02 12.70
CA VAL A 244 -19.61 -9.74 13.94
C VAL A 244 -18.95 -8.98 15.09
N PRO A 245 -19.73 -8.27 15.92
CA PRO A 245 -19.22 -7.64 17.13
C PRO A 245 -19.03 -8.66 18.24
N GLY A 246 -18.04 -8.47 19.11
CA GLY A 246 -17.85 -9.36 20.23
C GLY A 246 -16.64 -9.07 21.09
N ASN A 247 -16.56 -9.79 22.20
CA ASN A 247 -15.34 -9.87 23.02
C ASN A 247 -14.35 -10.89 22.41
N ALA A 248 -13.17 -11.04 23.00
CA ALA A 248 -12.12 -11.94 22.50
C ALA A 248 -12.60 -13.36 22.24
N SER A 249 -13.35 -13.94 23.17
CA SER A 249 -13.87 -15.31 23.04
C SER A 249 -14.87 -15.45 21.89
N THR A 250 -15.79 -14.49 21.73
CA THR A 250 -16.74 -14.46 20.60
C THR A 250 -16.00 -14.34 19.27
N LEU A 251 -15.08 -13.39 19.17
CA LEU A 251 -14.33 -13.16 17.93
C LEU A 251 -13.44 -14.35 17.59
N ALA A 252 -12.77 -14.95 18.57
CA ALA A 252 -12.00 -16.17 18.37
C ALA A 252 -12.84 -17.35 17.89
N SER A 253 -14.04 -17.51 18.45
CA SER A 253 -14.98 -18.55 18.00
C SER A 253 -15.40 -18.36 16.54
N VAL A 254 -15.61 -17.10 16.11
CA VAL A 254 -15.94 -16.77 14.71
C VAL A 254 -14.77 -17.07 13.77
N VAL A 255 -13.54 -16.69 14.15
CA VAL A 255 -12.33 -17.01 13.37
C VAL A 255 -12.17 -18.52 13.25
N SER A 256 -12.31 -19.25 14.36
CA SER A 256 -12.17 -20.72 14.35
C SER A 256 -13.24 -21.39 13.48
N ALA A 257 -14.51 -20.96 13.57
CA ALA A 257 -15.58 -21.47 12.71
C ALA A 257 -15.35 -21.15 11.22
N TRP A 258 -14.78 -19.96 10.91
CA TRP A 258 -14.36 -19.62 9.56
C TRP A 258 -13.18 -20.49 9.10
N GLN A 259 -12.21 -20.78 9.97
CA GLN A 259 -11.11 -21.69 9.68
C GLN A 259 -11.61 -23.11 9.36
N ASP A 260 -12.61 -23.61 10.10
CA ASP A 260 -13.23 -24.92 9.84
C ASP A 260 -13.82 -24.97 8.43
N ILE A 261 -14.49 -23.90 7.98
CA ILE A 261 -15.04 -23.80 6.62
C ILE A 261 -13.92 -23.78 5.58
N VAL A 262 -12.89 -22.94 5.77
CA VAL A 262 -11.88 -22.73 4.73
C VAL A 262 -10.82 -23.82 4.67
N SER A 263 -10.73 -24.66 5.69
CA SER A 263 -9.86 -25.84 5.72
C SER A 263 -10.52 -27.11 5.14
N ASP A 264 -11.79 -27.04 4.76
CA ASP A 264 -12.48 -28.15 4.11
C ASP A 264 -11.79 -28.41 2.74
N GLU A 265 -11.33 -29.64 2.52
CA GLU A 265 -10.69 -30.05 1.26
C GLU A 265 -11.66 -29.95 0.06
N ASP A 266 -12.97 -30.08 0.31
CA ASP A 266 -14.04 -29.98 -0.69
C ASP A 266 -14.53 -28.53 -0.88
N LEU A 267 -13.92 -27.53 -0.22
CA LEU A 267 -14.33 -26.12 -0.37
C LEU A 267 -14.28 -25.68 -1.83
N PRO A 268 -15.39 -25.21 -2.41
CA PRO A 268 -15.43 -24.78 -3.81
C PRO A 268 -14.36 -23.73 -4.11
N ARG A 269 -13.70 -23.85 -5.26
CA ARG A 269 -12.67 -22.88 -5.70
C ARG A 269 -13.27 -21.51 -6.05
N GLU A 270 -14.56 -21.49 -6.32
CA GLU A 270 -15.38 -20.30 -6.58
C GLU A 270 -15.55 -19.43 -5.33
N PHE A 271 -15.28 -19.96 -4.15
CA PHE A 271 -15.39 -19.22 -2.88
C PHE A 271 -14.13 -18.43 -2.60
N ALA A 272 -14.28 -17.12 -2.43
CA ALA A 272 -13.23 -16.20 -1.98
C ALA A 272 -13.67 -15.52 -0.69
N SER A 273 -12.75 -15.40 0.27
CA SER A 273 -13.05 -14.85 1.59
C SER A 273 -11.84 -14.12 2.18
N THR A 274 -12.11 -13.05 2.90
CA THR A 274 -11.14 -12.33 3.71
C THR A 274 -11.77 -12.00 5.06
N VAL A 275 -11.02 -12.18 6.13
CA VAL A 275 -11.41 -11.81 7.49
C VAL A 275 -10.56 -10.65 7.96
N TYR A 276 -11.19 -9.59 8.43
CA TYR A 276 -10.54 -8.45 9.07
C TYR A 276 -10.86 -8.47 10.56
N ILE A 277 -9.83 -8.50 11.38
CA ILE A 277 -9.97 -8.37 12.83
C ILE A 277 -9.63 -6.94 13.20
N TRP A 278 -10.55 -6.31 13.94
CA TRP A 278 -10.38 -4.96 14.46
C TRP A 278 -10.81 -4.89 15.93
N ASP A 279 -10.70 -3.70 16.50
CA ASP A 279 -11.07 -3.46 17.90
C ASP A 279 -12.58 -3.73 18.12
N GLY A 280 -12.88 -4.84 18.78
CA GLY A 280 -14.22 -5.24 19.16
C GLY A 280 -15.11 -5.83 18.07
N PHE A 281 -14.62 -6.12 16.86
CA PHE A 281 -15.39 -6.78 15.81
C PHE A 281 -14.53 -7.50 14.77
N ILE A 282 -15.19 -8.38 14.02
CA ILE A 282 -14.67 -9.03 12.82
C ILE A 282 -15.53 -8.61 11.62
N LEU A 283 -14.89 -8.26 10.51
CA LEU A 283 -15.51 -8.15 9.21
C LEU A 283 -15.14 -9.38 8.38
N ILE A 284 -16.13 -10.16 7.95
CA ILE A 284 -15.95 -11.26 7.01
C ILE A 284 -16.55 -10.83 5.69
N THR A 285 -15.74 -10.80 4.64
CA THR A 285 -16.18 -10.36 3.31
C THR A 285 -15.63 -11.27 2.23
N GLY A 286 -16.31 -11.32 1.10
CA GLY A 286 -15.87 -12.11 -0.01
C GLY A 286 -16.85 -12.15 -1.16
N SER A 287 -16.60 -13.08 -2.06
CA SER A 287 -17.48 -13.35 -3.21
C SER A 287 -17.51 -14.84 -3.51
N TYR A 288 -18.65 -15.30 -3.97
CA TYR A 288 -18.79 -16.59 -4.62
C TYR A 288 -19.00 -16.37 -6.12
N TYR A 289 -18.17 -16.96 -6.94
CA TYR A 289 -18.27 -16.86 -8.40
C TYR A 289 -19.24 -17.90 -8.94
N GLY A 290 -20.53 -17.65 -8.72
CA GLY A 290 -21.65 -18.52 -9.01
C GLY A 290 -22.96 -17.94 -8.46
N SER A 291 -23.93 -18.82 -8.20
CA SER A 291 -25.24 -18.42 -7.71
C SER A 291 -25.26 -18.20 -6.19
N GLN A 292 -26.32 -17.53 -5.70
CA GLN A 292 -26.59 -17.40 -4.27
C GLN A 292 -26.80 -18.77 -3.61
N GLU A 293 -27.49 -19.70 -4.30
CA GLU A 293 -27.73 -21.06 -3.79
C GLU A 293 -26.43 -21.83 -3.57
N ASP A 294 -25.42 -21.62 -4.42
CA ASP A 294 -24.10 -22.23 -4.25
C ASP A 294 -23.33 -21.61 -3.07
N LEU A 295 -23.44 -20.29 -2.89
CA LEU A 295 -22.87 -19.62 -1.72
C LEU A 295 -23.51 -20.11 -0.42
N ASP A 296 -24.84 -20.30 -0.41
CA ASP A 296 -25.55 -20.77 0.78
C ASP A 296 -25.08 -22.18 1.21
N ARG A 297 -24.63 -23.03 0.26
CA ARG A 297 -24.08 -24.35 0.55
C ARG A 297 -22.71 -24.33 1.22
N VAL A 298 -21.98 -23.22 1.17
CA VAL A 298 -20.69 -23.05 1.87
C VAL A 298 -20.87 -23.04 3.39
N GLY A 299 -22.07 -22.72 3.88
CA GLY A 299 -22.39 -22.81 5.31
C GLY A 299 -21.89 -21.63 6.14
N LEU A 300 -21.82 -20.43 5.55
CA LEU A 300 -21.42 -19.21 6.27
C LEU A 300 -22.37 -18.82 7.42
N ASP A 301 -23.54 -19.41 7.53
CA ASP A 301 -24.52 -19.18 8.59
C ASP A 301 -23.93 -19.48 9.99
N VAL A 302 -22.99 -20.43 10.09
CA VAL A 302 -22.28 -20.75 11.36
C VAL A 302 -21.47 -19.56 11.89
N VAL A 303 -20.83 -18.80 10.99
CA VAL A 303 -19.99 -17.63 11.35
C VAL A 303 -20.80 -16.33 11.38
N THR A 304 -22.00 -16.33 10.82
CA THR A 304 -22.85 -15.13 10.68
C THR A 304 -24.06 -15.12 11.60
N LYS A 305 -24.21 -16.12 12.47
CA LYS A 305 -25.37 -16.29 13.36
C LYS A 305 -25.70 -15.05 14.20
N ASP A 306 -24.66 -14.34 14.66
CA ASP A 306 -24.79 -13.11 15.44
C ASP A 306 -24.32 -11.88 14.64
N ALA A 307 -24.20 -12.02 13.31
CA ALA A 307 -23.72 -10.97 12.44
C ALA A 307 -24.81 -9.94 12.13
N ILE A 308 -24.39 -8.71 12.02
CA ILE A 308 -25.20 -7.61 11.49
C ILE A 308 -24.98 -7.56 9.98
N PRO A 309 -26.02 -7.73 9.14
CA PRO A 309 -25.90 -7.55 7.70
C PRO A 309 -25.39 -6.14 7.39
N THR A 310 -24.36 -6.05 6.56
CA THR A 310 -23.76 -4.75 6.23
C THR A 310 -24.73 -3.82 5.51
N SER A 311 -25.76 -4.35 4.83
CA SER A 311 -26.83 -3.55 4.22
C SER A 311 -27.56 -2.64 5.22
N ASP A 312 -27.75 -3.07 6.46
CA ASP A 312 -28.44 -2.28 7.48
C ASP A 312 -27.54 -1.18 8.05
N VAL A 313 -26.23 -1.43 8.02
CA VAL A 313 -25.17 -0.49 8.38
C VAL A 313 -24.95 0.56 7.29
N LEU A 314 -25.25 0.22 6.02
CA LEU A 314 -25.12 1.10 4.84
C LEU A 314 -26.11 2.26 4.81
N ASN A 315 -27.37 1.98 5.18
CA ASN A 315 -28.45 2.97 5.09
C ASN A 315 -28.27 4.15 6.06
N ALA A 316 -27.52 3.95 7.14
CA ALA A 316 -27.33 4.99 8.15
C ALA A 316 -26.16 5.95 7.85
N LEU A 317 -25.16 5.55 7.02
CA LEU A 317 -24.05 6.44 6.61
C LEU A 317 -24.28 7.17 5.28
N ASP A 318 -25.43 7.01 4.63
CA ASP A 318 -25.75 7.68 3.37
C ASP A 318 -25.78 9.23 3.45
N SER A 319 -25.75 9.76 4.67
CA SER A 319 -25.63 11.19 4.95
C SER A 319 -24.18 11.73 4.97
N LEU A 320 -23.14 10.86 5.02
CA LEU A 320 -21.74 11.29 5.06
C LEU A 320 -21.10 11.32 3.67
N ASN A 321 -20.62 12.49 3.24
CA ASN A 321 -19.80 12.59 2.02
C ASN A 321 -18.35 12.18 2.32
N VAL A 322 -18.10 10.84 2.32
CA VAL A 322 -16.79 10.26 2.66
C VAL A 322 -15.68 10.70 1.70
N THR A 323 -16.02 10.90 0.42
CA THR A 323 -15.07 11.39 -0.59
C THR A 323 -14.61 12.82 -0.26
N ALA A 324 -15.53 13.68 0.19
CA ALA A 324 -15.17 15.02 0.62
C ALA A 324 -14.34 15.01 1.92
N ALA A 325 -14.65 14.12 2.86
CA ALA A 325 -13.87 13.95 4.08
C ALA A 325 -12.44 13.43 3.78
N ALA A 326 -12.30 12.47 2.85
CA ALA A 326 -11.00 11.97 2.41
C ALA A 326 -10.19 13.06 1.70
N ASN A 327 -10.79 13.81 0.79
CA ASN A 327 -10.14 14.93 0.10
C ASN A 327 -9.69 16.03 1.08
N LEU A 328 -10.48 16.28 2.13
CA LEU A 328 -10.08 17.19 3.21
C LEU A 328 -8.88 16.65 3.97
N LEU A 329 -8.87 15.38 4.34
CA LEU A 329 -7.74 14.73 5.02
C LEU A 329 -6.46 14.82 4.17
N ILE A 330 -6.56 14.57 2.85
CA ILE A 330 -5.45 14.73 1.90
C ILE A 330 -4.93 16.18 1.89
N THR A 331 -5.84 17.15 1.82
CA THR A 331 -5.48 18.57 1.79
C THR A 331 -4.85 19.01 3.12
N LEU A 332 -5.41 18.59 4.25
CA LEU A 332 -4.87 18.89 5.59
C LEU A 332 -3.51 18.23 5.81
N GLN A 333 -3.28 17.02 5.30
CA GLN A 333 -1.99 16.33 5.34
C GLN A 333 -0.93 17.11 4.55
N GLY A 334 -1.24 17.57 3.35
CA GLY A 334 -0.34 18.37 2.51
C GLY A 334 0.07 19.71 3.16
N THR A 335 -0.73 20.23 4.09
CA THR A 335 -0.44 21.46 4.85
C THR A 335 0.25 21.20 6.20
N GLY A 336 0.43 19.94 6.62
CA GLY A 336 0.92 19.59 7.95
C GLY A 336 -0.10 19.81 9.08
N LEU A 337 -1.26 20.38 8.77
CA LEU A 337 -2.30 20.71 9.77
C LEU A 337 -2.96 19.44 10.34
N LEU A 338 -3.06 18.38 9.54
CA LEU A 338 -3.60 17.09 9.99
C LEU A 338 -2.74 16.52 11.15
N ASN A 339 -1.41 16.53 11.00
CA ASN A 339 -0.50 16.02 12.01
C ASN A 339 -0.65 16.76 13.35
N ALA A 340 -0.90 18.08 13.27
CA ALA A 340 -1.17 18.89 14.45
C ALA A 340 -2.50 18.52 15.12
N ILE A 341 -3.57 18.32 14.36
CA ILE A 341 -4.90 17.99 14.87
C ILE A 341 -4.91 16.59 15.52
N VAL A 342 -4.34 15.58 14.85
CA VAL A 342 -4.36 14.19 15.38
C VAL A 342 -3.45 13.98 16.58
N SER A 343 -2.48 14.86 16.82
CA SER A 343 -1.65 14.84 18.03
C SER A 343 -2.34 15.40 19.28
N LEU A 344 -3.53 15.97 19.13
CA LEU A 344 -4.29 16.54 20.24
C LEU A 344 -5.11 15.47 20.99
N PRO A 345 -5.39 15.70 22.30
CA PRO A 345 -6.40 14.92 23.01
C PRO A 345 -7.76 14.97 22.29
N ARG A 346 -8.49 13.86 22.27
CA ARG A 346 -9.78 13.74 21.56
C ARG A 346 -10.78 14.86 21.91
N ALA A 347 -10.84 15.25 23.17
CA ALA A 347 -11.70 16.36 23.62
C ALA A 347 -11.37 17.71 22.95
N ASP A 348 -10.11 17.92 22.59
CA ASP A 348 -9.65 19.16 21.97
C ASP A 348 -9.90 19.12 20.44
N ILE A 349 -9.77 17.94 19.82
CA ILE A 349 -10.20 17.71 18.42
C ILE A 349 -11.70 18.02 18.29
N TYR A 350 -12.51 17.52 19.21
CA TYR A 350 -13.94 17.81 19.28
C TYR A 350 -14.25 19.32 19.37
N ARG A 351 -13.55 20.05 20.23
CA ARG A 351 -13.70 21.51 20.38
C ARG A 351 -13.35 22.28 19.10
N ILE A 352 -12.31 21.83 18.38
CA ILE A 352 -11.91 22.42 17.09
C ILE A 352 -13.02 22.23 16.05
N PHE A 353 -13.59 21.05 15.93
CA PHE A 353 -14.68 20.78 15.01
C PHE A 353 -15.96 21.56 15.36
N GLN A 354 -16.29 21.66 16.65
CA GLN A 354 -17.39 22.51 17.11
C GLN A 354 -17.20 24.00 16.74
N GLY A 355 -15.98 24.51 16.87
CA GLY A 355 -15.63 25.86 16.44
C GLY A 355 -15.80 26.07 14.93
N ILE A 356 -15.39 25.09 14.13
CA ILE A 356 -15.58 25.12 12.66
C ILE A 356 -17.07 25.11 12.31
N LEU A 357 -17.89 24.28 12.97
CA LEU A 357 -19.35 24.25 12.74
C LEU A 357 -20.05 25.58 13.02
N GLN A 358 -19.60 26.34 14.03
CA GLN A 358 -20.17 27.64 14.36
C GLN A 358 -19.95 28.71 13.27
N ILE A 359 -18.83 28.61 12.53
CA ILE A 359 -18.50 29.54 11.45
C ILE A 359 -18.96 29.07 10.07
N LEU A 360 -19.34 27.80 9.94
CA LEU A 360 -19.72 27.18 8.65
C LEU A 360 -20.88 27.91 7.92
N PRO A 361 -22.00 28.32 8.58
CA PRO A 361 -23.07 29.06 7.93
C PRO A 361 -22.60 30.41 7.35
N THR A 362 -21.58 30.99 7.97
CA THR A 362 -20.99 32.25 7.50
C THR A 362 -20.08 32.03 6.29
N ILE A 363 -19.38 30.87 6.24
CA ILE A 363 -18.58 30.44 5.09
C ILE A 363 -19.51 30.15 3.90
N GLU A 364 -20.64 29.48 4.12
CA GLU A 364 -21.66 29.19 3.10
C GLU A 364 -22.23 30.44 2.45
N SER A 365 -22.30 31.56 3.18
CA SER A 365 -22.78 32.82 2.65
C SER A 365 -21.87 33.46 1.59
N GLY A 366 -20.62 32.98 1.45
CA GLY A 366 -19.61 33.55 0.54
C GLY A 366 -19.18 34.98 0.88
N ASN A 367 -19.64 35.53 2.01
CA ASN A 367 -19.35 36.88 2.42
C ASN A 367 -18.03 36.97 3.19
N LEU A 368 -16.95 37.28 2.48
CA LEU A 368 -15.59 37.41 3.03
C LEU A 368 -15.48 38.32 4.26
N THR A 369 -16.31 39.38 4.32
CA THR A 369 -16.29 40.29 5.48
C THR A 369 -16.95 39.65 6.70
N ALA A 370 -18.07 38.97 6.49
CA ALA A 370 -18.76 38.22 7.53
C ALA A 370 -17.90 37.02 8.04
N ILE A 371 -17.18 36.33 7.13
CA ILE A 371 -16.25 35.25 7.46
C ILE A 371 -15.11 35.77 8.34
N LYS A 372 -14.52 36.92 7.99
CA LYS A 372 -13.46 37.55 8.80
C LYS A 372 -13.98 37.99 10.18
N GLN A 373 -15.19 38.54 10.24
CA GLN A 373 -15.81 38.94 11.50
C GLN A 373 -16.16 37.73 12.38
N ALA A 374 -16.71 36.67 11.81
CA ALA A 374 -17.02 35.44 12.53
C ALA A 374 -15.74 34.73 13.01
N ALA A 375 -14.71 34.62 12.17
CA ALA A 375 -13.39 34.09 12.56
C ALA A 375 -12.76 34.94 13.67
N SER A 376 -12.89 36.27 13.63
CA SER A 376 -12.38 37.16 14.67
C SER A 376 -13.20 37.12 15.96
N ALA A 377 -14.52 36.91 15.87
CA ALA A 377 -15.41 36.77 17.03
C ALA A 377 -15.25 35.41 17.73
N THR A 378 -15.02 34.34 16.96
CA THR A 378 -14.73 33.00 17.48
C THR A 378 -13.33 32.94 18.10
N ASN A 379 -12.46 33.89 17.75
CA ASN A 379 -11.09 34.03 18.25
C ASN A 379 -11.01 34.26 19.76
N SER A 380 -12.09 34.68 20.39
CA SER A 380 -11.98 35.04 21.81
C SER A 380 -11.95 33.85 22.78
N THR A 381 -12.35 32.63 22.40
CA THR A 381 -12.37 31.52 23.37
C THR A 381 -12.09 30.12 22.82
N LEU A 382 -12.56 29.72 21.64
CA LEU A 382 -12.46 28.32 21.19
C LEU A 382 -11.31 28.05 20.21
N LEU A 383 -11.17 28.83 19.14
CA LEU A 383 -10.05 28.67 18.19
C LEU A 383 -8.71 29.08 18.83
N SER A 384 -8.69 30.16 19.60
CA SER A 384 -7.51 30.58 20.36
C SER A 384 -7.12 29.56 21.44
N ALA A 385 -8.10 28.94 22.11
CA ALA A 385 -7.86 27.86 23.06
C ALA A 385 -7.37 26.58 22.36
N ALA A 386 -7.93 26.23 21.21
CA ALA A 386 -7.50 25.08 20.43
C ALA A 386 -6.05 25.23 19.93
N PHE A 387 -5.69 26.41 19.43
CA PHE A 387 -4.30 26.68 19.00
C PHE A 387 -3.33 26.85 20.18
N SER A 388 -3.77 27.29 21.35
CA SER A 388 -2.94 27.37 22.54
C SER A 388 -2.62 26.00 23.17
N LEU A 389 -3.37 24.96 22.79
CA LEU A 389 -3.13 23.58 23.22
C LEU A 389 -2.07 22.86 22.36
N LEU A 390 -1.72 23.43 21.21
CA LEU A 390 -0.62 22.90 20.39
C LEU A 390 0.71 23.16 21.12
N PRO A 391 1.59 22.15 21.26
CA PRO A 391 2.94 22.36 21.75
C PRO A 391 3.65 23.46 20.94
N ALA A 392 4.41 24.33 21.59
CA ALA A 392 5.10 25.46 20.94
C ALA A 392 6.01 25.01 19.79
N ASN A 393 6.67 23.86 19.94
CA ASN A 393 7.49 23.23 18.91
C ASN A 393 6.66 22.72 17.71
N THR A 394 5.42 22.32 17.91
CA THR A 394 4.50 21.89 16.83
C THR A 394 4.01 23.11 16.05
N THR A 395 3.70 24.20 16.74
CA THR A 395 3.31 25.47 16.12
C THR A 395 4.47 26.05 15.31
N GLU A 396 5.70 25.98 15.82
CA GLU A 396 6.91 26.43 15.16
C GLU A 396 7.29 25.54 13.94
N ALA A 397 7.12 24.23 14.06
CA ALA A 397 7.39 23.29 12.95
C ALA A 397 6.38 23.40 11.81
N LEU A 398 5.10 23.67 12.11
CA LEU A 398 4.03 23.73 11.12
C LEU A 398 3.91 25.11 10.44
N PHE A 399 4.16 26.17 11.19
CA PHE A 399 3.90 27.55 10.76
C PHE A 399 5.15 28.43 10.78
N GLY A 400 6.32 27.87 11.08
CA GLY A 400 7.53 28.62 11.31
C GLY A 400 7.35 29.60 12.49
N ASN A 401 7.77 30.85 12.34
CA ASN A 401 7.57 31.90 13.35
C ASN A 401 6.12 32.46 13.38
N LEU A 402 5.12 31.74 12.82
CA LEU A 402 3.73 32.18 12.86
C LEU A 402 3.15 31.93 14.27
N THR A 403 2.75 33.00 14.90
CA THR A 403 1.98 32.98 16.14
C THR A 403 0.53 32.51 15.87
N SER A 404 -0.26 32.19 16.92
CA SER A 404 -1.68 31.87 16.79
C SER A 404 -2.46 32.88 15.92
N SER A 405 -2.04 34.17 15.95
CA SER A 405 -2.59 35.21 15.06
C SER A 405 -2.15 35.03 13.60
N GLY A 406 -1.01 34.44 13.33
CA GLY A 406 -0.51 34.16 11.97
C GLY A 406 -1.26 33.01 11.30
N VAL A 407 -1.66 31.98 12.05
CA VAL A 407 -2.51 30.89 11.55
C VAL A 407 -3.89 31.42 11.18
N LEU A 408 -4.46 32.30 11.98
CA LEU A 408 -5.72 32.99 11.68
C LEU A 408 -5.59 33.87 10.45
N THR A 409 -4.44 34.49 10.24
CA THR A 409 -4.15 35.30 9.03
C THR A 409 -4.08 34.39 7.79
N LEU A 410 -3.53 33.19 7.91
CA LEU A 410 -3.45 32.20 6.82
C LEU A 410 -4.85 31.65 6.46
N LEU A 411 -5.66 31.31 7.46
CA LEU A 411 -7.07 30.90 7.28
C LEU A 411 -7.96 32.05 6.82
N SER A 412 -7.59 33.31 7.05
CA SER A 412 -8.28 34.49 6.52
C SER A 412 -7.76 34.91 5.15
N ASN A 413 -6.80 34.19 4.56
CA ASN A 413 -6.32 34.45 3.21
C ASN A 413 -7.41 34.06 2.19
N PRO A 414 -7.86 34.99 1.33
CA PRO A 414 -8.93 34.73 0.37
C PRO A 414 -8.63 33.57 -0.58
N THR A 415 -7.37 33.38 -0.97
CA THR A 415 -6.95 32.31 -1.88
C THR A 415 -7.07 30.96 -1.18
N THR A 416 -6.56 30.81 0.03
CA THR A 416 -6.64 29.59 0.83
C THR A 416 -8.09 29.23 1.15
N LEU A 417 -8.92 30.22 1.53
CA LEU A 417 -10.35 30.02 1.77
C LEU A 417 -11.10 29.64 0.49
N THR A 418 -10.76 30.22 -0.65
CA THR A 418 -11.39 29.90 -1.93
C THR A 418 -11.07 28.47 -2.39
N GLU A 419 -9.88 27.98 -2.12
CA GLU A 419 -9.45 26.60 -2.41
C GLU A 419 -10.05 25.59 -1.40
N MET A 420 -10.19 25.98 -0.13
CA MET A 420 -10.72 25.12 0.94
C MET A 420 -12.27 25.15 1.02
N ALA A 421 -12.92 26.25 0.66
CA ALA A 421 -14.37 26.41 0.79
C ALA A 421 -15.18 25.31 0.07
N PRO A 422 -14.90 24.91 -1.18
CA PRO A 422 -15.64 23.83 -1.83
C PRO A 422 -15.44 22.47 -1.14
N LEU A 423 -14.29 22.24 -0.51
CA LEU A 423 -13.98 21.00 0.24
C LEU A 423 -14.73 21.01 1.58
N LEU A 424 -14.74 22.13 2.29
CA LEU A 424 -15.44 22.31 3.56
C LEU A 424 -16.96 22.27 3.40
N LEU A 425 -17.51 22.87 2.34
CA LEU A 425 -18.96 22.89 2.05
C LEU A 425 -19.53 21.51 1.69
N ASN A 426 -18.69 20.61 1.18
CA ASN A 426 -19.09 19.23 0.85
C ASN A 426 -19.01 18.26 2.03
N ILE A 427 -18.57 18.72 3.22
CA ILE A 427 -18.45 17.89 4.42
C ILE A 427 -19.62 18.20 5.35
N ASN A 428 -20.39 17.17 5.67
CA ASN A 428 -21.37 17.30 6.74
C ASN A 428 -20.67 17.20 8.11
N PHE A 429 -20.15 18.33 8.58
CA PHE A 429 -19.46 18.43 9.88
C PHE A 429 -20.35 18.06 11.06
N THR A 430 -21.66 18.34 10.98
CA THR A 430 -22.62 17.94 12.02
C THR A 430 -22.62 16.43 12.17
N THR A 431 -22.64 15.69 11.06
CA THR A 431 -22.57 14.24 11.08
C THR A 431 -21.23 13.73 11.57
N ILE A 432 -20.11 14.41 11.25
CA ILE A 432 -18.79 14.04 11.81
C ILE A 432 -18.75 14.22 13.31
N VAL A 433 -19.32 15.33 13.82
CA VAL A 433 -19.38 15.59 15.28
C VAL A 433 -20.30 14.60 15.97
N GLU A 434 -21.48 14.33 15.41
CA GLU A 434 -22.39 13.29 15.91
C GLU A 434 -21.72 11.92 15.90
N LEU A 435 -20.94 11.62 14.86
CA LEU A 435 -20.18 10.41 14.72
C LEU A 435 -19.10 10.28 15.81
N VAL A 436 -18.31 11.34 16.04
CA VAL A 436 -17.30 11.40 17.11
C VAL A 436 -17.95 11.27 18.48
N ASP A 437 -19.09 11.95 18.70
CA ASP A 437 -19.86 11.88 19.95
C ASP A 437 -20.46 10.47 20.20
N GLN A 438 -20.90 9.78 19.14
CA GLN A 438 -21.37 8.40 19.21
C GLN A 438 -20.24 7.40 19.48
N VAL A 439 -19.05 7.62 18.88
CA VAL A 439 -17.84 6.82 19.18
C VAL A 439 -17.42 6.99 20.63
N GLU A 440 -17.46 8.22 21.14
CA GLU A 440 -17.06 8.52 22.51
C GLU A 440 -18.05 7.96 23.54
N LYS A 441 -19.36 7.98 23.26
CA LYS A 441 -20.41 7.54 24.19
C LYS A 441 -20.71 6.05 24.17
N ALA A 442 -20.56 5.39 23.03
CA ALA A 442 -21.03 4.03 22.83
C ALA A 442 -19.95 3.08 22.30
N GLY A 443 -18.76 3.60 22.03
CA GLY A 443 -17.70 2.87 21.37
C GLY A 443 -17.95 2.71 19.85
N PHE A 444 -16.89 2.34 19.15
CA PHE A 444 -16.85 2.18 17.70
C PHE A 444 -17.90 1.19 17.13
N LEU A 445 -18.32 0.21 17.96
CA LEU A 445 -19.35 -0.79 17.60
C LEU A 445 -20.73 -0.18 17.33
N GLN A 446 -21.13 0.87 18.05
CA GLN A 446 -22.41 1.55 17.78
C GLN A 446 -22.37 2.37 16.48
N LEU A 447 -21.16 2.81 16.11
CA LEU A 447 -20.91 3.46 14.84
C LEU A 447 -21.11 2.51 13.66
N LEU A 448 -20.68 1.25 13.82
CA LEU A 448 -20.81 0.22 12.80
C LEU A 448 -22.25 -0.28 12.68
N GLY A 449 -23.02 -0.28 13.77
CA GLY A 449 -24.45 -0.56 13.72
C GLY A 449 -25.22 0.35 12.77
N ASN A 450 -24.60 1.44 12.33
CA ASN A 450 -25.20 2.48 11.49
C ASN A 450 -24.51 2.77 10.15
N GLY A 451 -23.55 1.93 9.63
CA GLY A 451 -22.98 2.34 8.35
C GLY A 451 -21.79 1.64 7.72
N SER A 452 -21.84 0.41 7.25
CA SER A 452 -20.70 -0.37 6.72
C SER A 452 -20.23 -0.09 5.30
N ALA A 453 -21.08 0.42 4.37
CA ALA A 453 -20.60 0.73 3.01
C ALA A 453 -19.65 1.91 2.99
N LYS A 454 -19.78 2.80 3.93
CA LYS A 454 -18.84 3.92 4.05
C LYS A 454 -17.58 3.53 4.80
N LEU A 455 -17.63 2.53 5.65
CA LEU A 455 -16.43 1.93 6.19
C LEU A 455 -15.66 1.22 5.07
N SER A 456 -16.32 0.44 4.22
CA SER A 456 -15.68 -0.16 3.04
C SER A 456 -15.21 0.91 2.05
N GLN A 457 -15.91 2.05 1.91
CA GLN A 457 -15.44 3.21 1.14
C GLN A 457 -14.30 3.94 1.85
N LEU A 458 -14.32 4.10 3.17
CA LEU A 458 -13.21 4.65 3.93
C LEU A 458 -12.00 3.72 3.83
N PHE A 459 -12.19 2.42 3.95
CA PHE A 459 -11.17 1.41 3.68
C PHE A 459 -10.70 1.49 2.22
N SER A 460 -11.62 1.54 1.27
CA SER A 460 -11.29 1.73 -0.14
C SER A 460 -10.45 2.99 -0.33
N VAL A 461 -10.82 4.12 0.25
CA VAL A 461 -10.05 5.37 0.15
C VAL A 461 -8.68 5.26 0.82
N LEU A 462 -8.59 4.70 2.02
CA LEU A 462 -7.31 4.50 2.71
C LEU A 462 -6.39 3.54 1.95
N PHE A 463 -6.95 2.52 1.31
CA PHE A 463 -6.19 1.48 0.60
C PHE A 463 -6.09 1.70 -0.90
N THR A 464 -7.05 2.40 -1.55
CA THR A 464 -7.06 2.59 -3.00
C THR A 464 -6.58 3.98 -3.43
N SER A 465 -6.59 4.98 -2.54
CA SER A 465 -6.29 6.37 -2.91
C SER A 465 -4.80 6.68 -3.04
N HIS A 466 -3.90 5.73 -2.84
CA HIS A 466 -2.44 5.98 -2.89
C HIS A 466 -1.98 7.14 -1.97
N LEU A 467 -2.68 7.31 -0.85
CA LEU A 467 -2.33 8.32 0.15
C LEU A 467 -0.98 8.00 0.76
N PRO A 468 0.03 8.89 0.65
CA PRO A 468 1.24 8.76 1.42
C PRO A 468 0.90 8.75 2.92
N THR A 469 1.25 7.67 3.61
CA THR A 469 1.02 7.53 5.05
C THR A 469 2.25 6.94 5.72
N HIS A 470 2.37 7.12 7.01
CA HIS A 470 3.29 6.34 7.82
C HIS A 470 2.61 5.00 8.11
N PHE A 471 3.25 3.89 7.78
CA PHE A 471 2.72 2.58 8.13
C PHE A 471 3.81 1.53 8.31
N TYR A 472 3.46 0.49 9.06
CA TYR A 472 4.27 -0.69 9.30
C TYR A 472 3.42 -1.93 9.08
N SER A 473 3.97 -2.94 8.44
CA SER A 473 3.25 -4.17 8.13
C SER A 473 4.08 -5.41 8.45
N LYS A 474 3.37 -6.51 8.71
CA LYS A 474 3.89 -7.85 8.91
C LYS A 474 3.13 -8.82 8.04
N SER A 475 3.81 -9.88 7.63
CA SER A 475 3.21 -10.99 6.89
C SER A 475 3.51 -12.31 7.58
N LEU A 476 2.59 -13.29 7.50
CA LEU A 476 2.78 -14.64 8.01
C LEU A 476 1.94 -15.61 7.17
N LYS A 477 2.40 -16.85 7.06
CA LYS A 477 1.72 -17.91 6.32
C LYS A 477 1.14 -18.97 7.26
N PHE A 478 -0.09 -19.41 6.96
CA PHE A 478 -0.64 -20.65 7.52
C PHE A 478 -0.93 -21.65 6.40
N THR A 479 -0.56 -22.89 6.64
CA THR A 479 -0.94 -24.06 5.84
C THR A 479 -2.12 -24.78 6.51
N PRO A 480 -2.77 -25.75 5.87
CA PRO A 480 -3.79 -26.56 6.54
C PRO A 480 -3.32 -27.19 7.86
N ASP A 481 -2.03 -27.60 7.92
CA ASP A 481 -1.43 -28.25 9.11
C ASP A 481 -1.02 -27.27 10.22
N THR A 482 -0.99 -25.96 9.93
CA THR A 482 -0.50 -24.92 10.85
C THR A 482 -1.59 -23.90 11.21
N LEU A 483 -2.86 -24.24 11.04
CA LEU A 483 -3.96 -23.39 11.49
C LEU A 483 -3.95 -23.27 13.03
N PRO A 484 -4.16 -22.04 13.57
CA PRO A 484 -4.26 -21.85 15.01
C PRO A 484 -5.43 -22.62 15.62
N SER A 485 -5.21 -23.26 16.76
CA SER A 485 -6.31 -23.84 17.54
C SER A 485 -7.23 -22.73 18.09
N PRO A 486 -8.49 -23.05 18.48
CA PRO A 486 -9.39 -22.08 19.12
C PRO A 486 -8.74 -21.37 20.31
N GLU A 487 -7.97 -22.10 21.15
CA GLU A 487 -7.29 -21.50 22.30
C GLU A 487 -6.13 -20.57 21.89
N ALA A 488 -5.39 -20.92 20.83
CA ALA A 488 -4.34 -20.06 20.30
C ALA A 488 -4.95 -18.78 19.71
N THR A 489 -6.02 -18.92 18.92
CA THR A 489 -6.77 -17.80 18.35
C THR A 489 -7.31 -16.89 19.44
N GLU A 490 -7.95 -17.44 20.50
CA GLU A 490 -8.49 -16.64 21.60
C GLU A 490 -7.40 -15.82 22.31
N LYS A 491 -6.25 -16.41 22.61
CA LYS A 491 -5.13 -15.71 23.23
C LYS A 491 -4.59 -14.57 22.37
N ILE A 492 -4.49 -14.76 21.06
CA ILE A 492 -4.04 -13.70 20.15
C ILE A 492 -5.08 -12.60 20.02
N VAL A 493 -6.36 -12.94 19.86
CA VAL A 493 -7.45 -11.96 19.82
C VAL A 493 -7.55 -11.19 21.14
N GLU A 494 -7.41 -11.86 22.29
CA GLU A 494 -7.34 -11.20 23.60
C GLU A 494 -6.16 -10.24 23.71
N TYR A 495 -4.97 -10.65 23.23
CA TYR A 495 -3.80 -9.76 23.15
C TYR A 495 -4.09 -8.54 22.26
N ILE A 496 -4.67 -8.73 21.08
CA ILE A 496 -5.03 -7.67 20.14
C ILE A 496 -5.97 -6.67 20.83
N LEU A 497 -7.09 -7.12 21.38
CA LEU A 497 -8.09 -6.26 21.98
C LEU A 497 -7.58 -5.54 23.24
N SER A 498 -6.73 -6.20 24.02
CA SER A 498 -6.18 -5.62 25.27
C SER A 498 -5.08 -4.58 25.02
N ASN A 499 -4.41 -4.62 23.87
CA ASN A 499 -3.25 -3.77 23.60
C ASN A 499 -3.46 -2.73 22.49
N ALA A 500 -4.49 -2.89 21.67
CA ALA A 500 -4.70 -2.02 20.51
C ALA A 500 -4.98 -0.56 20.89
N THR A 501 -5.73 -0.32 21.98
CA THR A 501 -6.12 1.03 22.44
C THR A 501 -4.97 1.81 23.07
N ASP A 502 -4.01 1.12 23.68
CA ASP A 502 -2.92 1.78 24.42
C ASP A 502 -1.73 2.17 23.53
N ARG A 503 -1.72 1.75 22.26
CA ARG A 503 -0.58 1.89 21.36
C ARG A 503 -0.65 3.10 20.43
N GLY A 504 -1.63 3.99 20.58
CA GLY A 504 -1.64 5.33 19.99
C GLY A 504 -2.00 5.45 18.51
N SER A 505 -2.35 4.37 17.81
CA SER A 505 -2.93 4.43 16.46
C SER A 505 -4.35 3.85 16.46
N PRO A 506 -5.36 4.60 15.99
CA PRO A 506 -6.70 4.05 15.81
C PRO A 506 -6.83 3.19 14.55
N LEU A 507 -5.80 3.17 13.67
CA LEU A 507 -5.85 2.53 12.37
C LEU A 507 -4.83 1.38 12.33
N TRP A 508 -5.25 0.22 12.77
CA TRP A 508 -4.52 -1.04 12.66
C TRP A 508 -5.47 -2.13 12.17
N PHE A 509 -4.91 -3.16 11.51
CA PHE A 509 -5.69 -4.24 10.92
C PHE A 509 -4.91 -5.55 11.02
N VAL A 510 -5.62 -6.62 11.33
CA VAL A 510 -5.14 -8.00 11.18
C VAL A 510 -6.05 -8.66 10.16
N ILE A 511 -5.51 -9.01 9.01
CA ILE A 511 -6.25 -9.49 7.84
C ILE A 511 -5.84 -10.94 7.57
N TRP A 512 -6.83 -11.80 7.35
CA TRP A 512 -6.67 -13.19 6.96
C TRP A 512 -7.19 -13.35 5.54
N ASP A 513 -6.29 -13.41 4.57
CA ASP A 513 -6.62 -13.60 3.16
C ASP A 513 -6.62 -15.09 2.83
N LEU A 514 -7.75 -15.60 2.36
CA LEU A 514 -7.89 -16.99 1.95
C LEU A 514 -7.13 -17.25 0.65
N GLY A 515 -6.18 -18.18 0.71
CA GLY A 515 -5.46 -18.77 -0.41
C GLY A 515 -6.00 -20.16 -0.77
N GLY A 516 -5.10 -21.09 -1.09
CA GLY A 516 -5.46 -22.46 -1.48
C GLY A 516 -6.07 -22.56 -2.88
N GLY A 517 -6.74 -23.68 -3.16
CA GLY A 517 -7.32 -23.96 -4.47
C GLY A 517 -6.27 -23.98 -5.58
N ALA A 518 -6.55 -23.35 -6.73
CA ALA A 518 -5.65 -23.33 -7.89
C ALA A 518 -4.29 -22.67 -7.63
N ILE A 519 -4.14 -21.88 -6.57
CA ILE A 519 -2.83 -21.34 -6.14
C ILE A 519 -1.87 -22.47 -5.79
N ASN A 520 -2.39 -23.54 -5.21
CA ASN A 520 -1.62 -24.67 -4.67
C ASN A 520 -1.47 -25.83 -5.67
N ASP A 521 -2.11 -25.76 -6.86
CA ASP A 521 -1.97 -26.81 -7.89
C ASP A 521 -0.56 -26.92 -8.46
N PRO A 522 0.17 -25.80 -8.76
CA PRO A 522 1.54 -25.90 -9.25
C PRO A 522 2.51 -26.42 -8.17
N ALA A 523 3.55 -27.15 -8.57
CA ALA A 523 4.62 -27.51 -7.66
C ALA A 523 5.30 -26.26 -7.06
N GLN A 524 5.88 -26.38 -5.87
CA GLN A 524 6.51 -25.26 -5.17
C GLN A 524 7.63 -24.59 -5.99
N ASP A 525 8.29 -25.34 -6.88
CA ASP A 525 9.35 -24.86 -7.76
C ASP A 525 8.90 -24.58 -9.20
N ALA A 526 7.60 -24.60 -9.48
CA ALA A 526 7.06 -24.33 -10.82
C ALA A 526 7.31 -22.88 -11.29
N THR A 527 7.38 -21.94 -10.37
CA THR A 527 7.75 -20.54 -10.60
C THR A 527 8.65 -20.06 -9.44
N ALA A 528 9.15 -18.84 -9.51
CA ALA A 528 9.88 -18.26 -8.38
C ALA A 528 9.00 -18.10 -7.12
N TYR A 529 7.68 -17.94 -7.26
CA TYR A 529 6.77 -17.91 -6.12
C TYR A 529 6.75 -19.28 -5.42
N TRP A 530 7.26 -19.32 -4.18
CA TRP A 530 7.52 -20.57 -3.44
C TRP A 530 6.28 -21.13 -2.70
N HIS A 531 5.42 -20.27 -2.15
CA HIS A 531 4.43 -20.64 -1.14
C HIS A 531 3.16 -21.28 -1.73
N ARG A 532 3.32 -22.43 -2.40
CA ARG A 532 2.22 -23.20 -3.01
C ARG A 532 1.42 -24.05 -2.02
N ASP A 533 1.79 -24.01 -0.75
CA ASP A 533 1.13 -24.69 0.38
C ASP A 533 0.31 -23.73 1.26
N ALA A 534 0.29 -22.45 0.93
CA ALA A 534 -0.42 -21.45 1.73
C ALA A 534 -1.93 -21.62 1.62
N LEU A 535 -2.60 -21.78 2.78
CA LEU A 535 -4.07 -21.72 2.88
C LEU A 535 -4.51 -20.32 3.27
N ILE A 536 -3.80 -19.67 4.18
CA ILE A 536 -4.13 -18.33 4.67
C ILE A 536 -2.86 -17.48 4.68
N TRP A 537 -2.96 -16.27 4.17
CA TRP A 537 -2.01 -15.21 4.38
C TRP A 537 -2.50 -14.27 5.47
N LEU A 538 -1.77 -14.20 6.56
CA LEU A 538 -1.97 -13.17 7.57
C LEU A 538 -1.21 -11.93 7.12
N GLN A 539 -1.91 -10.83 6.99
CA GLN A 539 -1.34 -9.49 6.85
C GLN A 539 -1.78 -8.67 8.06
N SER A 540 -0.83 -8.13 8.80
CA SER A 540 -1.13 -7.18 9.86
C SER A 540 -0.41 -5.87 9.59
N TYR A 541 -1.11 -4.75 9.76
CA TYR A 541 -0.48 -3.45 9.61
C TYR A 541 -1.15 -2.36 10.44
N THR A 542 -0.38 -1.32 10.71
CA THR A 542 -0.82 -0.11 11.39
C THR A 542 -0.48 1.11 10.54
N ILE A 543 -1.40 2.06 10.51
CA ILE A 543 -1.26 3.34 9.84
C ILE A 543 -1.20 4.42 10.91
N ASN A 544 -0.21 5.30 10.84
CA ASN A 544 -0.14 6.49 11.67
C ASN A 544 -0.23 7.75 10.79
N LEU A 545 -1.30 8.50 10.93
CA LEU A 545 -1.53 9.73 10.17
C LEU A 545 -0.78 10.93 10.75
N ALA A 546 -0.33 10.82 12.01
CA ALA A 546 0.27 11.93 12.76
C ALA A 546 1.81 11.99 12.72
N GLY A 547 2.47 10.95 12.18
CA GLY A 547 3.94 10.88 12.14
C GLY A 547 4.43 9.44 12.01
N PRO A 548 5.74 9.21 12.19
CA PRO A 548 6.31 7.87 12.08
C PRO A 548 5.63 6.85 12.99
N VAL A 549 5.50 5.62 12.51
CA VAL A 549 5.00 4.51 13.32
C VAL A 549 5.95 4.31 14.50
N SER A 550 5.41 4.37 15.72
CA SER A 550 6.19 4.26 16.95
C SER A 550 6.69 2.83 17.17
N ASP A 551 7.75 2.69 17.98
CA ASP A 551 8.27 1.36 18.34
C ASP A 551 7.21 0.51 19.06
N ALA A 552 6.34 1.13 19.86
CA ALA A 552 5.24 0.44 20.53
C ALA A 552 4.20 -0.11 19.53
N GLN A 553 3.91 0.60 18.43
CA GLN A 553 3.03 0.12 17.37
C GLN A 553 3.67 -1.01 16.57
N LYS A 554 4.98 -0.91 16.28
CA LYS A 554 5.74 -1.99 15.62
C LYS A 554 5.81 -3.23 16.49
N GLU A 555 6.07 -3.07 17.80
CA GLU A 555 6.08 -4.17 18.77
C GLU A 555 4.72 -4.85 18.88
N PHE A 556 3.63 -4.07 18.84
CA PHE A 556 2.26 -4.62 18.86
C PHE A 556 2.04 -5.62 17.71
N LEU A 557 2.33 -5.26 16.46
CA LEU A 557 2.18 -6.16 15.33
C LEU A 557 3.20 -7.29 15.33
N THR A 558 4.43 -7.02 15.76
CA THR A 558 5.46 -8.07 15.88
C THR A 558 5.03 -9.12 16.89
N THR A 559 4.41 -8.70 18.00
CA THR A 559 3.90 -9.64 19.02
C THR A 559 2.72 -10.47 18.50
N VAL A 560 1.87 -9.93 17.62
CA VAL A 560 0.82 -10.73 16.94
C VAL A 560 1.47 -11.87 16.16
N ASN A 561 2.46 -11.58 15.29
CA ASN A 561 3.15 -12.60 14.48
C ASN A 561 3.90 -13.62 15.37
N THR A 562 4.73 -13.16 16.30
CA THR A 562 5.49 -14.04 17.19
C THR A 562 4.60 -14.82 18.14
N GLY A 563 3.43 -14.30 18.49
CA GLY A 563 2.40 -15.00 19.24
C GLY A 563 1.91 -16.24 18.49
N TYR A 564 1.57 -16.10 17.21
CA TYR A 564 1.20 -17.27 16.38
C TYR A 564 2.36 -18.26 16.25
N GLN A 565 3.58 -17.80 15.96
CA GLN A 565 4.76 -18.65 15.87
C GLN A 565 5.06 -19.41 17.18
N THR A 566 4.73 -18.82 18.33
CA THR A 566 4.92 -19.45 19.64
C THR A 566 3.81 -20.43 19.99
N LEU A 567 2.58 -20.12 19.65
CA LEU A 567 1.39 -20.88 20.05
C LEU A 567 1.03 -22.00 19.06
N VAL A 568 1.51 -21.89 17.80
CA VAL A 568 1.19 -22.83 16.73
C VAL A 568 2.46 -23.50 16.22
N SER A 569 2.55 -24.80 16.43
CA SER A 569 3.72 -25.58 15.96
C SER A 569 3.79 -25.59 14.43
N GLY A 570 4.98 -25.36 13.88
CA GLY A 570 5.23 -25.39 12.44
C GLY A 570 5.01 -24.06 11.72
N VAL A 571 4.54 -23.02 12.39
CA VAL A 571 4.50 -21.67 11.82
C VAL A 571 5.91 -21.08 11.86
N ASP A 572 6.43 -20.75 10.68
CA ASP A 572 7.77 -20.18 10.46
C ASP A 572 7.71 -18.71 10.05
N ASP A 573 8.85 -18.14 9.62
CA ASP A 573 8.95 -16.75 9.15
C ASP A 573 8.50 -16.59 7.67
N SER A 574 7.80 -17.56 7.07
CA SER A 574 7.32 -17.47 5.71
C SER A 574 6.43 -16.23 5.52
N ALA A 575 6.76 -15.42 4.52
CA ALA A 575 6.10 -14.17 4.23
C ALA A 575 5.80 -14.03 2.74
N TYR A 576 4.77 -13.26 2.39
CA TYR A 576 4.44 -12.97 1.00
C TYR A 576 5.18 -11.72 0.53
N ALA A 577 5.94 -11.84 -0.57
CA ALA A 577 6.72 -10.73 -1.13
C ALA A 577 5.86 -9.52 -1.58
N GLY A 578 4.54 -9.70 -1.76
CA GLY A 578 3.59 -8.61 -1.99
C GLY A 578 3.23 -7.83 -0.73
N TYR A 579 3.41 -8.42 0.46
CA TYR A 579 3.23 -7.80 1.78
C TYR A 579 4.59 -7.62 2.45
N VAL A 580 5.44 -6.81 1.81
CA VAL A 580 6.85 -6.64 2.19
C VAL A 580 6.98 -6.26 3.67
N ASP A 581 7.81 -7.00 4.40
CA ASP A 581 8.10 -6.83 5.83
C ASP A 581 9.59 -6.47 6.00
N ASP A 582 9.90 -5.31 6.57
CA ASP A 582 11.26 -4.82 6.76
C ASP A 582 11.98 -5.43 7.99
N ALA A 583 11.23 -6.12 8.84
CA ALA A 583 11.75 -6.72 10.06
C ALA A 583 12.07 -8.22 9.93
N LEU A 584 11.99 -8.79 8.73
CA LEU A 584 12.41 -10.17 8.49
C LEU A 584 13.90 -10.32 8.68
N ALA A 585 14.32 -11.34 9.47
CA ALA A 585 15.72 -11.64 9.70
C ALA A 585 16.38 -12.23 8.44
N ASP A 586 15.65 -13.06 7.69
CA ASP A 586 16.04 -13.63 6.40
C ASP A 586 14.93 -13.39 5.36
N PRO A 587 14.85 -12.20 4.76
CA PRO A 587 13.80 -11.91 3.79
C PRO A 587 13.85 -12.81 2.55
N LEU A 588 15.04 -13.27 2.14
CA LEU A 588 15.17 -14.14 0.96
C LEU A 588 14.56 -15.51 1.23
N GLY A 589 14.92 -16.13 2.35
CA GLY A 589 14.34 -17.41 2.76
C GLY A 589 12.85 -17.30 3.03
N SER A 590 12.40 -16.21 3.68
CA SER A 590 11.00 -16.00 3.99
C SER A 590 10.11 -15.84 2.74
N TYR A 591 10.60 -15.18 1.68
CA TYR A 591 9.83 -14.96 0.45
C TYR A 591 9.93 -16.11 -0.55
N TRP A 592 11.11 -16.71 -0.71
CA TRP A 592 11.37 -17.64 -1.82
C TRP A 592 11.81 -19.03 -1.38
N GLY A 593 11.96 -19.29 -0.07
CA GLY A 593 12.27 -20.63 0.46
C GLY A 593 13.43 -21.31 -0.27
N CYS A 594 13.23 -22.55 -0.69
CA CYS A 594 14.25 -23.32 -1.41
C CYS A 594 14.56 -22.80 -2.82
N ASN A 595 13.75 -21.90 -3.38
CA ASN A 595 14.00 -21.30 -4.69
C ASN A 595 15.16 -20.30 -4.70
N VAL A 596 15.64 -19.82 -3.54
CA VAL A 596 16.74 -18.84 -3.42
C VAL A 596 17.99 -19.28 -4.19
N GLY A 597 18.40 -20.54 -4.08
CA GLY A 597 19.60 -21.05 -4.78
C GLY A 597 19.49 -20.98 -6.31
N LYS A 598 18.31 -21.32 -6.87
CA LYS A 598 18.04 -21.20 -8.31
C LYS A 598 17.98 -19.73 -8.72
N LEU A 599 17.32 -18.88 -7.94
CA LEU A 599 17.25 -17.43 -8.17
C LEU A 599 18.65 -16.79 -8.19
N THR A 600 19.53 -17.15 -7.23
CA THR A 600 20.92 -16.67 -7.20
C THR A 600 21.68 -17.06 -8.47
N THR A 601 21.50 -18.29 -8.96
CA THR A 601 22.12 -18.76 -10.21
C THR A 601 21.65 -17.97 -11.42
N ILE A 602 20.33 -17.75 -11.55
CA ILE A 602 19.74 -16.95 -12.64
C ILE A 602 20.19 -15.49 -12.54
N LYS A 603 20.25 -14.93 -11.31
CA LYS A 603 20.76 -13.58 -11.07
C LYS A 603 22.16 -13.38 -11.61
N ALA A 604 23.06 -14.34 -11.37
CA ALA A 604 24.43 -14.30 -11.88
C ALA A 604 24.50 -14.26 -13.42
N ASN A 605 23.53 -14.86 -14.11
CA ASN A 605 23.46 -14.85 -15.57
C ASN A 605 22.92 -13.51 -16.13
N TYR A 606 21.86 -12.97 -15.53
CA TYR A 606 21.15 -11.81 -16.09
C TYR A 606 21.56 -10.47 -15.45
N ASP A 607 22.13 -10.48 -14.25
CA ASP A 607 22.55 -9.26 -13.56
C ASP A 607 23.75 -9.51 -12.61
N SER A 608 24.85 -9.99 -13.18
CA SER A 608 26.10 -10.27 -12.44
C SER A 608 26.69 -9.05 -11.72
N ASN A 609 26.38 -7.84 -12.19
CA ASN A 609 26.79 -6.58 -11.58
C ASN A 609 25.83 -6.10 -10.50
N ASN A 610 24.76 -6.85 -10.24
CA ASN A 610 23.74 -6.52 -9.25
C ASN A 610 23.20 -5.07 -9.40
N ILE A 611 22.81 -4.68 -10.62
CA ILE A 611 22.25 -3.36 -10.92
C ILE A 611 20.79 -3.28 -10.43
N PHE A 612 20.01 -4.34 -10.63
CA PHE A 612 18.64 -4.42 -10.13
C PHE A 612 18.65 -4.89 -8.68
N ARG A 613 18.84 -3.96 -7.76
CA ARG A 613 18.95 -4.23 -6.33
C ARG A 613 18.16 -3.26 -5.48
N ASN A 614 17.66 -3.78 -4.37
CA ASN A 614 17.08 -3.06 -3.23
C ASN A 614 17.48 -3.81 -1.94
N GLY A 615 16.97 -3.38 -0.79
CA GLY A 615 17.34 -3.96 0.50
C GLY A 615 17.00 -5.45 0.69
N GLN A 616 16.11 -6.01 -0.14
CA GLN A 616 15.63 -7.39 -0.05
C GLN A 616 15.65 -8.10 -1.41
N SER A 617 16.48 -7.65 -2.35
CA SER A 617 16.63 -8.29 -3.67
C SER A 617 17.58 -9.50 -3.61
N ILE A 618 17.38 -10.45 -4.55
CA ILE A 618 18.32 -11.53 -4.79
C ILE A 618 19.68 -10.96 -5.19
N VAL A 619 20.74 -11.52 -4.63
CA VAL A 619 22.15 -11.20 -4.97
C VAL A 619 22.77 -12.41 -5.66
N ALA A 620 23.71 -12.12 -6.60
CA ALA A 620 24.47 -13.15 -7.33
C ALA A 620 25.58 -13.78 -6.46
#